data_de095a2dfbb8a4c83a440caebf1569d4
#
_entry.id   de095a2dfbb8a4c83a440caebf1569d4
#
_cell.length_a   1.000
_cell.length_b   1.000
_cell.length_c   1.000
_cell.angle_alpha   90.00
_cell.angle_beta   90.00
_cell.angle_gamma   90.00
#
_symmetry.space_group_name_H-M   'P 1'
#
loop_
_entity.id
_entity.type
_entity.pdbx_description
1 polymer ?
#
loop_
_entity_poly.entity_id
_entity_poly.type
_entity_poly.pdbx_seq_one_letter_code
_entity_poly.pdbx_strand_id
1 'polypeptide(L)'
;MAVFLVERSIPGMSHHDLLLAARALEESCRRLAPGRVRHLRTLQVLGGSRCLSLFEADSKDLVARANNAAQFLFSSVEEVEEVVSRGGDRTDLP
;
A
#
# COMPACT_ATOMS: atom_id res chain seq x y z
N MET A 1 13.94 -0.09 7.12
CA MET A 1 12.49 -0.25 7.35
C MET A 1 11.98 -1.45 6.58
N ALA A 2 10.97 -2.09 7.11
CA ALA A 2 10.37 -3.24 6.45
C ALA A 2 9.31 -2.80 5.44
N VAL A 3 8.95 -3.69 4.53
CA VAL A 3 7.91 -3.46 3.54
C VAL A 3 6.68 -4.29 3.90
N PHE A 4 5.52 -3.69 3.79
CA PHE A 4 4.26 -4.32 4.17
C PHE A 4 3.26 -4.27 3.04
N LEU A 5 2.52 -5.36 2.88
CA LEU A 5 1.46 -5.47 1.89
C LEU A 5 0.12 -5.39 2.60
N VAL A 6 -0.71 -4.44 2.18
CA VAL A 6 -2.06 -4.28 2.70
C VAL A 6 -3.04 -4.71 1.62
N GLU A 7 -3.89 -5.65 1.97
CA GLU A 7 -4.90 -6.13 1.03
C GLU A 7 -6.28 -5.68 1.51
N ARG A 8 -7.13 -5.27 0.55
CA ARG A 8 -8.48 -4.85 0.85
C ARG A 8 -9.41 -5.20 -0.29
N SER A 9 -10.70 -5.31 0.02
CA SER A 9 -11.75 -5.48 -0.96
C SER A 9 -12.52 -4.18 -1.06
N ILE A 10 -12.65 -3.67 -2.28
CA ILE A 10 -13.25 -2.35 -2.53
C ILE A 10 -14.31 -2.42 -3.63
N PRO A 11 -15.36 -3.25 -3.44
CA PRO A 11 -16.37 -3.39 -4.50
C PRO A 11 -17.03 -2.04 -4.81
N GLY A 12 -17.17 -1.76 -6.10
CA GLY A 12 -17.85 -0.56 -6.54
C GLY A 12 -17.04 0.72 -6.47
N MET A 13 -15.79 0.66 -6.05
CA MET A 13 -14.96 1.86 -6.00
C MET A 13 -14.40 2.18 -7.37
N SER A 14 -14.59 3.41 -7.82
CA SER A 14 -14.08 3.85 -9.11
C SER A 14 -12.58 4.11 -9.04
N HIS A 15 -11.95 4.20 -10.22
CA HIS A 15 -10.54 4.58 -10.29
C HIS A 15 -10.30 5.94 -9.62
N HIS A 16 -11.19 6.89 -9.85
CA HIS A 16 -11.07 8.22 -9.25
C HIS A 16 -11.15 8.16 -7.73
N ASP A 17 -12.09 7.38 -7.19
CA ASP A 17 -12.22 7.22 -5.74
C ASP A 17 -10.98 6.57 -5.15
N LEU A 18 -10.43 5.59 -5.85
CA LEU A 18 -9.22 4.91 -5.40
C LEU A 18 -8.03 5.87 -5.36
N LEU A 19 -7.94 6.75 -6.36
CA LEU A 19 -6.88 7.75 -6.40
C LEU A 19 -6.97 8.70 -5.21
N LEU A 20 -8.20 9.13 -4.87
CA LEU A 20 -8.41 9.99 -3.71
C LEU A 20 -8.05 9.27 -2.41
N ALA A 21 -8.41 7.98 -2.32
CA ALA A 21 -8.08 7.19 -1.14
C ALA A 21 -6.57 7.02 -0.98
N ALA A 22 -5.86 6.82 -2.08
CA ALA A 22 -4.40 6.71 -2.06
C ALA A 22 -3.75 8.01 -1.56
N ARG A 23 -4.30 9.15 -1.98
CA ARG A 23 -3.81 10.45 -1.51
C ARG A 23 -4.07 10.63 -0.02
N ALA A 24 -5.22 10.16 0.45
CA ALA A 24 -5.54 10.21 1.88
C ALA A 24 -4.57 9.35 2.68
N LEU A 25 -4.15 8.20 2.13
CA LEU A 25 -3.16 7.36 2.78
C LEU A 25 -1.81 8.07 2.91
N GLU A 26 -1.39 8.76 1.86
CA GLU A 26 -0.13 9.50 1.88
C GLU A 26 -0.16 10.59 2.94
N GLU A 27 -1.26 11.31 3.01
CA GLU A 27 -1.42 12.37 4.00
C GLU A 27 -1.44 11.79 5.41
N SER A 28 -2.13 10.67 5.60
CA SER A 28 -2.22 10.00 6.89
C SER A 28 -0.82 9.57 7.37
N CYS A 29 -0.01 9.02 6.48
CA CYS A 29 1.35 8.61 6.81
C CYS A 29 2.19 9.81 7.28
N ARG A 30 2.08 10.93 6.57
CA ARG A 30 2.85 12.12 6.93
C ARG A 30 2.43 12.68 8.28
N ARG A 31 1.14 12.63 8.60
CA ARG A 31 0.64 13.16 9.87
C ARG A 31 0.96 12.25 11.03
N LEU A 32 0.86 10.94 10.82
CA LEU A 32 1.02 9.99 11.90
C LEU A 32 2.47 9.86 12.35
N ALA A 33 3.36 9.64 11.40
CA ALA A 33 4.76 9.37 11.73
C ALA A 33 5.65 9.71 10.53
N PRO A 34 5.95 10.99 10.34
CA PRO A 34 6.74 11.44 9.20
C PRO A 34 8.07 10.69 9.12
N GLY A 35 8.37 10.13 7.96
CA GLY A 35 9.61 9.41 7.74
C GLY A 35 9.64 8.00 8.32
N ARG A 36 8.63 7.58 9.06
CA ARG A 36 8.60 6.26 9.70
C ARG A 36 7.55 5.34 9.11
N VAL A 37 6.64 5.87 8.32
CA VAL A 37 5.68 5.08 7.54
C VAL A 37 5.46 5.82 6.24
N ARG A 38 5.49 5.08 5.12
CA ARG A 38 5.37 5.69 3.80
C ARG A 38 4.59 4.79 2.87
N HIS A 39 3.61 5.36 2.20
CA HIS A 39 2.86 4.68 1.16
C HIS A 39 3.72 4.66 -0.11
N LEU A 40 3.98 3.48 -0.64
CA LEU A 40 4.79 3.33 -1.85
C LEU A 40 3.94 3.33 -3.11
N ARG A 41 2.90 2.50 -3.14
CA ARG A 41 2.01 2.40 -4.29
C ARG A 41 0.76 1.63 -3.94
N THR A 42 -0.28 1.82 -4.74
CA THR A 42 -1.52 1.08 -4.64
C THR A 42 -1.84 0.49 -6.01
N LEU A 43 -2.20 -0.77 -6.02
CA LEU A 43 -2.53 -1.51 -7.23
C LEU A 43 -3.97 -1.99 -7.15
N GLN A 44 -4.70 -1.81 -8.24
CA GLN A 44 -6.05 -2.33 -8.36
C GLN A 44 -6.00 -3.57 -9.24
N VAL A 45 -6.54 -4.67 -8.75
CA VAL A 45 -6.61 -5.89 -9.54
C VAL A 45 -7.79 -5.76 -10.50
N LEU A 46 -7.49 -5.76 -11.79
CA LEU A 46 -8.53 -5.59 -12.80
C LEU A 46 -9.42 -6.82 -12.86
N GLY A 47 -10.70 -6.58 -13.03
CA GLY A 47 -11.69 -7.66 -13.10
C GLY A 47 -12.17 -8.15 -11.75
N GLY A 48 -11.80 -7.46 -10.66
CA GLY A 48 -12.23 -7.85 -9.33
C GLY A 48 -12.33 -6.65 -8.42
N SER A 49 -12.52 -6.93 -7.14
CA SER A 49 -12.63 -5.88 -6.13
C SER A 49 -11.39 -5.78 -5.23
N ARG A 50 -10.34 -6.51 -5.55
CA ARG A 50 -9.12 -6.51 -4.73
C ARG A 50 -8.25 -5.29 -5.02
N CYS A 51 -7.67 -4.79 -3.96
CA CYS A 51 -6.74 -3.68 -4.03
C CYS A 51 -5.57 -3.98 -3.10
N LEU A 52 -4.37 -3.70 -3.56
CA LEU A 52 -3.15 -3.99 -2.81
C LEU A 52 -2.37 -2.69 -2.65
N SER A 53 -1.93 -2.41 -1.43
CA SER A 53 -1.08 -1.25 -1.17
C SER A 53 0.23 -1.70 -0.56
N LEU A 54 1.32 -1.09 -0.98
CA LEU A 54 2.64 -1.35 -0.41
C LEU A 54 3.07 -0.17 0.42
N PHE A 55 3.62 -0.48 1.60
CA PHE A 55 4.12 0.52 2.53
C PHE A 55 5.52 0.14 2.99
N GLU A 56 6.30 1.16 3.26
CA GLU A 56 7.58 0.99 3.95
C GLU A 56 7.41 1.62 5.32
N ALA A 57 7.74 0.89 6.38
CA ALA A 57 7.47 1.38 7.72
C ALA A 57 8.36 0.72 8.77
N ASP A 58 8.45 1.37 9.93
CA ASP A 58 9.18 0.82 11.07
C ASP A 58 8.44 -0.36 11.67
N SER A 59 7.13 -0.41 11.55
CA SER A 59 6.35 -1.49 12.15
C SER A 59 5.03 -1.70 11.42
N LYS A 60 4.49 -2.91 11.58
CA LYS A 60 3.19 -3.27 11.07
C LYS A 60 2.10 -2.40 11.70
N ASP A 61 2.25 -2.07 12.97
CA ASP A 61 1.29 -1.25 13.70
C ASP A 61 1.13 0.12 13.06
N LEU A 62 2.24 0.74 12.66
CA LEU A 62 2.17 2.05 12.00
C LEU A 62 1.41 1.97 10.69
N VAL A 63 1.57 0.89 9.93
CA VAL A 63 0.84 0.71 8.68
C VAL A 63 -0.65 0.61 8.95
N ALA A 64 -1.04 -0.22 9.92
CA ALA A 64 -2.44 -0.39 10.27
C ALA A 64 -3.06 0.94 10.72
N ARG A 65 -2.34 1.67 11.57
CA ARG A 65 -2.82 2.94 12.09
C ARG A 65 -2.97 4.00 11.00
N ALA A 66 -2.05 4.04 10.05
CA ALA A 66 -2.14 4.98 8.94
C ALA A 66 -3.36 4.70 8.07
N ASN A 67 -3.65 3.42 7.80
CA ASN A 67 -4.81 3.04 7.03
C ASN A 67 -6.11 3.35 7.77
N ASN A 68 -6.14 3.09 9.08
CA ASN A 68 -7.31 3.41 9.89
C ASN A 68 -7.56 4.90 9.96
N ALA A 69 -6.50 5.70 10.10
CA ALA A 69 -6.63 7.16 10.14
C ALA A 69 -7.14 7.71 8.82
N ALA A 70 -6.80 7.07 7.71
CA ALA A 70 -7.32 7.45 6.40
C ALA A 70 -8.71 6.89 6.14
N GLN A 71 -9.23 6.08 7.06
CA GLN A 71 -10.54 5.43 6.93
C GLN A 71 -10.63 4.57 5.69
N PHE A 72 -9.51 3.97 5.32
CA PHE A 72 -9.45 3.06 4.17
C PHE A 72 -9.34 1.64 4.70
N LEU A 73 -10.48 0.97 4.77
CA LEU A 73 -10.58 -0.37 5.36
C LEU A 73 -9.69 -1.38 4.66
N PHE A 74 -9.20 -2.34 5.42
CA PHE A 74 -8.35 -3.39 4.87
C PHE A 74 -8.65 -4.72 5.54
N SER A 75 -8.29 -5.80 4.83
CA SER A 75 -8.48 -7.17 5.32
C SER A 75 -7.25 -7.68 6.06
N SER A 76 -6.07 -7.32 5.59
CA SER A 76 -4.83 -7.85 6.15
C SER A 76 -3.68 -6.90 5.91
N VAL A 77 -2.68 -7.00 6.80
CA VAL A 77 -1.38 -6.33 6.67
C VAL A 77 -0.34 -7.42 6.90
N GLU A 78 0.55 -7.60 5.95
CA GLU A 78 1.59 -8.63 6.03
C GLU A 78 2.94 -8.05 5.68
N GLU A 79 3.96 -8.45 6.43
CA GLU A 79 5.32 -8.09 6.08
C GLU A 79 5.74 -8.91 4.88
N VAL A 80 6.37 -8.27 3.89
CA VAL A 80 6.78 -8.93 2.65
C VAL A 80 8.23 -8.58 2.36
N GLU A 81 8.83 -9.37 1.51
CA GLU A 81 10.20 -9.16 1.10
C GLU A 81 10.23 -9.06 -0.42
N GLU A 82 10.96 -8.07 -0.91
CA GLU A 82 11.11 -7.94 -2.34
C GLU A 82 12.23 -8.88 -2.81
N VAL A 83 11.86 -9.83 -3.64
CA VAL A 83 12.79 -10.86 -4.10
C VAL A 83 13.50 -10.45 -5.37
N VAL A 84 12.81 -9.73 -6.25
CA VAL A 84 13.40 -9.23 -7.50
C VAL A 84 13.59 -7.73 -7.35
N SER A 85 14.84 -7.32 -7.32
CA SER A 85 15.17 -5.99 -6.85
C SER A 85 14.89 -4.90 -7.86
N ARG A 86 15.16 -5.11 -9.14
CA ARG A 86 15.07 -4.00 -10.07
C ARG A 86 14.69 -4.38 -11.45
N GLY A 87 14.09 -3.42 -12.11
CA GLY A 87 13.71 -3.58 -13.48
C GLY A 87 14.86 -3.87 -14.41
N GLY A 88 16.00 -3.26 -14.15
CA GLY A 88 17.17 -3.47 -14.97
C GLY A 88 17.59 -4.92 -15.08
N ASP A 89 17.31 -5.67 -14.05
CA ASP A 89 17.67 -7.09 -14.02
C ASP A 89 16.94 -7.87 -15.10
N ARG A 90 15.82 -7.36 -15.54
CA ARG A 90 15.03 -8.05 -16.54
C ARG A 90 15.70 -8.12 -17.88
N THR A 91 16.71 -7.31 -18.10
CA THR A 91 17.43 -7.38 -19.36
C THR A 91 18.10 -8.72 -19.55
N ASP A 92 18.30 -9.43 -18.47
CA ASP A 92 18.91 -10.75 -18.51
C ASP A 92 17.92 -11.84 -18.83
N LEU A 93 16.67 -11.53 -18.81
CA LEU A 93 15.64 -12.51 -19.08
C LEU A 93 15.53 -12.76 -20.58
N PRO A 94 15.33 -13.97 -20.97
CA PRO A 94 15.17 -14.30 -22.38
C PRO A 94 13.94 -13.66 -22.96
#